data_2551b2743ee4e833eaa521b2b5ba62d0
#
_entry.id   2551b2743ee4e833eaa521b2b5ba62d0
#
_cell.length_a   1.000
_cell.length_b   1.000
_cell.length_c   1.000
_cell.angle_alpha   90.00
_cell.angle_beta   90.00
_cell.angle_gamma   90.00
#
_symmetry.space_group_name_H-M   'P 1'
#
loop_
_entity.id
_entity.type
_entity.pdbx_description
1 polymer ?
#
loop_
_entity_poly.entity_id
_entity_poly.type
_entity_poly.pdbx_seq_one_letter_code
_entity_poly.pdbx_strand_id
1 'polypeptide(L)'
;MEATVYRRGSDGKVIGTPEVNPAIDQIDEPIFSVTTFRSGEVNQTQTQPRVSRITLPKFSARKSKSRYPRPVRYIRNIVLAYVLAYLGFYIFLGFNAANSLNKMPASANVALADTAGTNWLLVGSDSREGLTEAERKEMRTGKDEGSQRTDTIMLIHIGDDGKPTLISLPRDSYVIIPAHIALDGSSVEDRKNKINTAYSKGGVPLLVETVERNTGLHIDHYMQVGFKGIRDITNAVGGVNMCVSADVTDKNSGLNLLAGCQELDGKNALAYVRMRYADPKGDLGRVERQQQFLSSVMKKVATPAVLLNPVRMWKLVDAGTASVNVGDSDSIMDIGNLARAMRGLSNGNGTLITVPVSDPDANTAAGSSVLWDDDAARELFISLGAN
;
A
#
# COMPACT_ATOMS: atom_id res chain seq x y z
N MET A 1 0.27 34.80 7.23
CA MET A 1 1.48 34.17 7.82
C MET A 1 2.62 34.41 6.84
N GLU A 2 3.52 35.29 7.21
CA GLU A 2 4.68 35.63 6.36
C GLU A 2 5.77 34.55 6.55
N ALA A 3 6.18 33.95 5.43
CA ALA A 3 7.28 33.00 5.43
C ALA A 3 8.59 33.75 5.20
N THR A 4 9.44 33.83 6.20
CA THR A 4 10.78 34.43 6.12
C THR A 4 11.78 33.37 5.64
N VAL A 5 12.33 33.54 4.44
CA VAL A 5 13.36 32.66 3.88
C VAL A 5 14.75 33.19 4.25
N TYR A 6 15.53 32.39 4.98
CA TYR A 6 16.94 32.68 5.28
C TYR A 6 17.86 31.88 4.36
N ARG A 7 18.85 32.55 3.73
CA ARG A 7 19.96 31.89 3.02
C ARG A 7 21.15 31.71 3.98
N ARG A 8 21.70 30.50 4.09
CA ARG A 8 22.94 30.21 4.78
C ARG A 8 24.13 30.23 3.80
N GLY A 9 25.19 30.93 4.17
CA GLY A 9 26.48 30.87 3.47
C GLY A 9 27.26 29.60 3.84
N SER A 10 28.29 29.28 3.09
CA SER A 10 29.12 28.07 3.24
C SER A 10 29.93 28.00 4.56
N ASP A 11 29.93 29.04 5.35
CA ASP A 11 30.63 29.21 6.64
C ASP A 11 29.69 29.15 7.87
N GLY A 12 28.41 28.88 7.64
CA GLY A 12 27.43 28.67 8.71
C GLY A 12 26.86 29.93 9.38
N LYS A 13 27.27 31.15 8.93
CA LYS A 13 26.74 32.40 9.47
C LYS A 13 25.59 32.94 8.61
N VAL A 14 24.58 33.52 9.28
CA VAL A 14 23.44 34.17 8.65
C VAL A 14 23.86 35.58 8.25
N ILE A 15 23.82 35.86 6.93
CA ILE A 15 24.12 37.20 6.39
C ILE A 15 22.87 37.72 5.65
N GLY A 16 22.35 38.85 6.08
CA GLY A 16 21.39 39.65 5.32
C GLY A 16 20.17 40.10 6.13
N THR A 17 20.02 41.42 6.21
CA THR A 17 18.77 42.11 6.57
C THR A 17 17.76 41.95 5.41
N PRO A 18 16.44 41.84 5.67
CA PRO A 18 15.46 41.67 4.62
C PRO A 18 15.32 42.94 3.79
N GLU A 19 15.63 42.88 2.50
CA GLU A 19 15.24 43.92 1.52
C GLU A 19 13.76 43.75 1.21
N VAL A 20 12.99 44.78 1.51
CA VAL A 20 11.60 44.95 1.10
C VAL A 20 11.60 45.42 -0.36
N ASN A 21 11.03 44.63 -1.25
CA ASN A 21 10.85 45.01 -2.65
C ASN A 21 9.53 45.82 -2.79
N PRO A 22 9.60 47.14 -3.16
CA PRO A 22 8.41 47.97 -3.31
C PRO A 22 7.92 47.97 -4.75
N ALA A 23 7.29 46.93 -5.19
CA ALA A 23 6.65 46.89 -6.50
C ALA A 23 5.50 45.87 -6.54
N ILE A 24 4.41 46.17 -5.87
CA ILE A 24 3.04 45.73 -6.21
C ILE A 24 2.08 46.62 -5.40
N ASP A 25 1.83 47.81 -5.91
CA ASP A 25 0.69 48.65 -5.53
C ASP A 25 0.26 49.41 -6.76
N GLN A 26 -0.60 48.83 -7.57
CA GLN A 26 -1.52 49.48 -8.49
C GLN A 26 -2.59 48.44 -8.88
N ILE A 27 -3.62 48.34 -8.07
CA ILE A 27 -4.91 47.80 -8.51
C ILE A 27 -5.81 49.01 -8.67
N ASP A 28 -6.08 49.37 -9.93
CA ASP A 28 -7.06 50.38 -10.30
C ASP A 28 -8.45 50.01 -9.80
N GLU A 29 -9.03 50.90 -8.96
CA GLU A 29 -10.44 50.86 -8.60
C GLU A 29 -11.32 51.26 -9.80
N PRO A 30 -12.45 50.59 -10.04
CA PRO A 30 -13.41 51.06 -11.03
C PRO A 30 -14.18 52.27 -10.49
N ILE A 31 -14.03 53.40 -11.13
CA ILE A 31 -14.78 54.65 -10.86
C ILE A 31 -16.25 54.45 -11.29
N PHE A 32 -17.13 54.24 -10.33
CA PHE A 32 -18.57 54.41 -10.58
C PHE A 32 -18.96 55.89 -10.41
N SER A 33 -19.19 56.59 -11.52
CA SER A 33 -19.82 57.92 -11.54
C SER A 33 -21.33 57.76 -11.51
N VAL A 34 -21.94 58.15 -10.40
CA VAL A 34 -23.43 58.29 -10.30
C VAL A 34 -23.78 59.66 -10.82
N THR A 35 -24.42 59.74 -11.98
CA THR A 35 -24.98 60.96 -12.53
C THR A 35 -26.45 61.05 -12.12
N THR A 36 -26.78 61.97 -11.20
CA THR A 36 -28.15 62.33 -10.84
C THR A 36 -28.76 63.15 -11.96
N PHE A 37 -29.80 62.67 -12.60
CA PHE A 37 -30.62 63.45 -13.53
C PHE A 37 -31.70 64.23 -12.77
N ARG A 38 -31.66 65.54 -12.95
CA ARG A 38 -32.70 66.47 -12.46
C ARG A 38 -33.78 66.55 -13.57
N SER A 39 -35.00 66.40 -13.20
CA SER A 39 -36.22 66.55 -14.04
C SER A 39 -36.38 67.94 -14.61
N GLY A 40 -36.65 68.07 -15.88
CA GLY A 40 -37.01 69.35 -16.53
C GLY A 40 -37.47 69.11 -17.96
N GLU A 41 -38.77 69.23 -18.13
CA GLU A 41 -39.55 69.65 -19.29
C GLU A 41 -39.49 68.93 -20.64
N VAL A 42 -40.67 68.49 -20.98
CA VAL A 42 -41.17 67.88 -22.23
C VAL A 42 -41.10 68.92 -23.38
N ASN A 43 -40.54 68.51 -24.53
CA ASN A 43 -40.94 69.03 -25.84
C ASN A 43 -41.03 67.89 -26.85
N GLN A 44 -42.25 67.63 -27.31
CA GLN A 44 -42.53 66.56 -28.27
C GLN A 44 -42.08 67.00 -29.65
N THR A 45 -41.15 66.32 -30.27
CA THR A 45 -41.00 66.27 -31.71
C THR A 45 -40.94 64.87 -32.16
N GLN A 46 -42.04 64.40 -32.76
CA GLN A 46 -42.10 63.04 -33.36
C GLN A 46 -41.15 62.96 -34.54
N THR A 47 -40.10 62.19 -34.36
CA THR A 47 -39.32 61.63 -35.49
C THR A 47 -39.34 60.11 -35.31
N GLN A 48 -40.02 59.42 -36.25
CA GLN A 48 -40.08 57.97 -36.32
C GLN A 48 -38.65 57.44 -36.45
N PRO A 49 -38.24 56.43 -35.62
CA PRO A 49 -36.95 55.79 -35.84
C PRO A 49 -37.07 54.83 -37.02
N ARG A 50 -36.28 55.10 -38.04
CA ARG A 50 -36.02 54.20 -39.17
C ARG A 50 -35.37 52.93 -38.59
N VAL A 51 -36.14 51.83 -38.45
CA VAL A 51 -35.61 50.54 -38.08
C VAL A 51 -34.72 50.02 -39.22
N SER A 52 -33.42 50.29 -39.11
CA SER A 52 -32.44 49.58 -39.93
C SER A 52 -32.39 48.12 -39.48
N ARG A 53 -32.81 47.20 -40.36
CA ARG A 53 -32.65 45.77 -40.17
C ARG A 53 -31.16 45.47 -39.96
N ILE A 54 -30.74 45.17 -38.73
CA ILE A 54 -29.44 44.60 -38.47
C ILE A 54 -29.40 43.21 -39.08
N THR A 55 -28.83 43.10 -40.26
CA THR A 55 -28.49 41.80 -40.85
C THR A 55 -27.33 41.22 -40.03
N LEU A 56 -27.66 40.26 -39.14
CA LEU A 56 -26.66 39.44 -38.47
C LEU A 56 -25.76 38.79 -39.52
N PRO A 57 -24.43 38.88 -39.37
CA PRO A 57 -23.52 38.22 -40.28
C PRO A 57 -23.82 36.71 -40.20
N LYS A 58 -24.13 36.07 -41.32
CA LYS A 58 -24.23 34.62 -41.44
C LYS A 58 -22.85 34.09 -41.07
N PHE A 59 -22.72 33.51 -39.82
CA PHE A 59 -21.57 32.71 -39.49
C PHE A 59 -21.56 31.50 -40.42
N SER A 60 -20.88 31.64 -41.51
CA SER A 60 -20.46 30.52 -42.33
C SER A 60 -19.49 29.72 -41.47
N ALA A 61 -19.93 28.57 -40.96
CA ALA A 61 -19.05 27.61 -40.33
C ALA A 61 -18.03 27.16 -41.38
N ARG A 62 -16.94 27.92 -41.44
CA ARG A 62 -15.77 27.61 -42.27
C ARG A 62 -15.25 26.25 -41.71
N LYS A 63 -15.63 25.15 -42.40
CA LYS A 63 -15.06 23.83 -42.13
C LYS A 63 -13.54 24.00 -42.17
N SER A 64 -12.92 24.05 -41.02
CA SER A 64 -11.47 24.07 -40.89
C SER A 64 -10.96 22.81 -41.59
N LYS A 65 -10.41 22.98 -42.79
CA LYS A 65 -9.71 21.89 -43.47
C LYS A 65 -8.50 21.59 -42.59
N SER A 66 -8.55 20.44 -41.91
CA SER A 66 -7.45 19.94 -41.10
C SER A 66 -6.12 20.12 -41.88
N ARG A 67 -5.22 20.93 -41.32
CA ARG A 67 -3.92 21.31 -41.91
C ARG A 67 -2.92 20.17 -42.05
N TYR A 68 -3.26 18.96 -41.55
CA TYR A 68 -2.33 17.84 -41.58
C TYR A 68 -2.46 17.01 -42.84
N PRO A 69 -1.35 16.62 -43.47
CA PRO A 69 -1.36 15.72 -44.66
C PRO A 69 -1.97 14.37 -44.30
N ARG A 70 -2.58 13.69 -45.30
CA ARG A 70 -3.27 12.41 -45.12
C ARG A 70 -2.48 11.37 -44.32
N PRO A 71 -1.17 11.12 -44.53
CA PRO A 71 -0.42 10.13 -43.75
C PRO A 71 -0.35 10.47 -42.26
N VAL A 72 -0.21 11.76 -41.90
CA VAL A 72 -0.18 12.20 -40.49
C VAL A 72 -1.50 11.92 -39.77
N ARG A 73 -2.63 12.02 -40.45
CA ARG A 73 -3.93 11.67 -39.87
C ARG A 73 -4.06 10.17 -39.60
N TYR A 74 -3.57 9.33 -40.50
CA TYR A 74 -3.56 7.88 -40.28
C TYR A 74 -2.70 7.50 -39.11
N ILE A 75 -1.45 8.02 -39.03
CA ILE A 75 -0.56 7.77 -37.89
C ILE A 75 -1.20 8.23 -36.59
N ARG A 76 -1.74 9.45 -36.54
CA ARG A 76 -2.47 9.94 -35.35
C ARG A 76 -3.62 9.03 -34.94
N ASN A 77 -4.43 8.57 -35.88
CA ASN A 77 -5.57 7.71 -35.60
C ASN A 77 -5.13 6.31 -35.13
N ILE A 78 -4.03 5.77 -35.67
CA ILE A 78 -3.42 4.50 -35.21
C ILE A 78 -2.90 4.67 -33.78
N VAL A 79 -2.17 5.75 -33.50
CA VAL A 79 -1.66 6.04 -32.14
C VAL A 79 -2.83 6.21 -31.15
N LEU A 80 -3.88 6.96 -31.56
CA LEU A 80 -5.06 7.13 -30.72
C LEU A 80 -5.77 5.79 -30.44
N ALA A 81 -5.95 4.96 -31.48
CA ALA A 81 -6.54 3.63 -31.33
C ALA A 81 -5.71 2.73 -30.41
N TYR A 82 -4.38 2.77 -30.53
CA TYR A 82 -3.47 2.04 -29.63
C TYR A 82 -3.59 2.51 -28.18
N VAL A 83 -3.60 3.84 -27.94
CA VAL A 83 -3.77 4.41 -26.60
C VAL A 83 -5.11 4.02 -26.00
N LEU A 84 -6.20 4.08 -26.79
CA LEU A 84 -7.54 3.68 -26.33
C LEU A 84 -7.60 2.18 -26.01
N ALA A 85 -7.01 1.34 -26.86
CA ALA A 85 -6.93 -0.11 -26.62
C ALA A 85 -6.09 -0.41 -25.35
N TYR A 86 -4.99 0.31 -25.16
CA TYR A 86 -4.13 0.19 -23.98
C TYR A 86 -4.88 0.59 -22.70
N LEU A 87 -5.56 1.73 -22.70
CA LEU A 87 -6.41 2.16 -21.58
C LEU A 87 -7.56 1.19 -21.32
N GLY A 88 -8.23 0.74 -22.36
CA GLY A 88 -9.30 -0.27 -22.28
C GLY A 88 -8.81 -1.58 -21.66
N PHE A 89 -7.59 -2.01 -21.99
CA PHE A 89 -6.98 -3.18 -21.39
C PHE A 89 -6.78 -3.01 -19.86
N TYR A 90 -6.28 -1.86 -19.40
CA TYR A 90 -6.08 -1.64 -17.95
C TYR A 90 -7.40 -1.49 -17.20
N ILE A 91 -8.42 -0.89 -17.80
CA ILE A 91 -9.77 -0.83 -17.22
C ILE A 91 -10.34 -2.26 -17.11
N PHE A 92 -10.24 -3.06 -18.17
CA PHE A 92 -10.65 -4.46 -18.16
C PHE A 92 -9.89 -5.26 -17.10
N LEU A 93 -8.58 -5.07 -16.99
CA LEU A 93 -7.73 -5.74 -16.00
C LEU A 93 -8.15 -5.38 -14.57
N GLY A 94 -8.42 -4.10 -14.28
CA GLY A 94 -8.92 -3.64 -12.99
C GLY A 94 -10.29 -4.23 -12.64
N PHE A 95 -11.20 -4.28 -13.61
CA PHE A 95 -12.52 -4.89 -13.44
C PHE A 95 -12.40 -6.41 -13.19
N ASN A 96 -11.56 -7.10 -13.95
CA ASN A 96 -11.30 -8.52 -13.76
C ASN A 96 -10.70 -8.79 -12.37
N ALA A 97 -9.68 -8.01 -11.97
CA ALA A 97 -9.08 -8.10 -10.64
C ALA A 97 -10.12 -7.94 -9.53
N ALA A 98 -10.98 -6.91 -9.62
CA ALA A 98 -12.02 -6.64 -8.63
C ALA A 98 -13.01 -7.81 -8.44
N ASN A 99 -13.35 -8.51 -9.54
CA ASN A 99 -14.26 -9.64 -9.50
C ASN A 99 -13.60 -10.98 -9.11
N SER A 100 -12.27 -11.04 -9.13
CA SER A 100 -11.51 -12.28 -8.88
C SER A 100 -10.78 -12.27 -7.53
N LEU A 101 -10.99 -11.27 -6.67
CA LEU A 101 -10.39 -11.24 -5.34
C LEU A 101 -10.93 -12.38 -4.48
N ASN A 102 -10.02 -13.12 -3.83
CA ASN A 102 -10.39 -14.11 -2.82
C ASN A 102 -10.71 -13.37 -1.52
N LYS A 103 -11.97 -13.29 -1.18
CA LYS A 103 -12.46 -12.59 0.00
C LYS A 103 -12.68 -13.56 1.17
N MET A 104 -12.36 -13.10 2.38
CA MET A 104 -12.56 -13.86 3.60
C MET A 104 -13.01 -12.94 4.74
N PRO A 105 -13.81 -13.47 5.71
CA PRO A 105 -14.17 -12.69 6.90
C PRO A 105 -12.91 -12.26 7.65
N ALA A 106 -12.71 -10.96 7.77
CA ALA A 106 -11.53 -10.40 8.42
C ALA A 106 -11.87 -9.35 9.49
N SER A 107 -13.15 -9.11 9.77
CA SER A 107 -13.56 -8.22 10.84
C SER A 107 -13.39 -8.88 12.20
N ALA A 108 -12.96 -8.12 13.21
CA ALA A 108 -12.94 -8.56 14.60
C ALA A 108 -14.36 -8.95 15.08
N ASN A 109 -14.45 -9.92 15.99
CA ASN A 109 -15.76 -10.28 16.57
C ASN A 109 -16.29 -9.14 17.45
N VAL A 110 -15.41 -8.43 18.13
CA VAL A 110 -15.71 -7.20 18.87
C VAL A 110 -14.89 -6.08 18.23
N ALA A 111 -15.58 -5.22 17.48
CA ALA A 111 -14.93 -4.15 16.76
C ALA A 111 -14.38 -3.08 17.71
N LEU A 112 -13.13 -2.69 17.53
CA LEU A 112 -12.56 -1.49 18.12
C LEU A 112 -13.13 -0.25 17.42
N ALA A 113 -13.22 0.88 18.13
CA ALA A 113 -13.53 2.14 17.48
C ALA A 113 -12.45 2.52 16.47
N ASP A 114 -12.87 3.19 15.39
CA ASP A 114 -11.97 3.67 14.35
C ASP A 114 -10.84 4.54 14.92
N THR A 115 -9.65 4.40 14.37
CA THR A 115 -8.42 5.10 14.79
C THR A 115 -7.85 5.92 13.64
N ALA A 116 -6.96 6.87 13.95
CA ALA A 116 -6.36 7.74 12.93
C ALA A 116 -5.55 6.95 11.89
N GLY A 117 -5.57 7.42 10.64
CA GLY A 117 -4.87 6.79 9.53
C GLY A 117 -5.59 5.58 8.96
N THR A 118 -4.86 4.69 8.32
CA THR A 118 -5.37 3.43 7.76
C THR A 118 -4.45 2.27 8.14
N ASN A 119 -5.00 1.24 8.74
CA ASN A 119 -4.25 0.11 9.28
C ASN A 119 -4.52 -1.18 8.48
N TRP A 120 -3.47 -1.76 7.96
CA TRP A 120 -3.49 -3.04 7.27
C TRP A 120 -2.85 -4.12 8.13
N LEU A 121 -3.52 -5.26 8.30
CA LEU A 121 -2.91 -6.44 8.84
C LEU A 121 -2.47 -7.38 7.72
N LEU A 122 -1.15 -7.49 7.51
CA LEU A 122 -0.55 -8.41 6.56
C LEU A 122 -0.13 -9.69 7.25
N VAL A 123 -0.57 -10.81 6.71
CA VAL A 123 -0.30 -12.13 7.27
C VAL A 123 0.38 -13.03 6.23
N GLY A 124 1.53 -13.57 6.59
CA GLY A 124 2.16 -14.65 5.86
C GLY A 124 1.73 -16.00 6.45
N SER A 125 1.03 -16.80 5.65
CA SER A 125 0.59 -18.13 6.04
C SER A 125 1.53 -19.20 5.49
N ASP A 126 1.73 -20.26 6.25
CA ASP A 126 2.39 -21.47 5.77
C ASP A 126 1.48 -22.36 4.92
N SER A 127 0.32 -21.85 4.48
CA SER A 127 -0.63 -22.54 3.62
C SER A 127 0.04 -23.02 2.34
N ARG A 128 -0.21 -24.28 2.02
CA ARG A 128 0.25 -24.93 0.79
C ARG A 128 -0.89 -25.09 -0.21
N GLU A 129 -2.00 -24.41 0.07
CA GLU A 129 -3.17 -24.41 -0.79
C GLU A 129 -2.81 -23.96 -2.22
N GLY A 130 -3.36 -24.67 -3.20
CA GLY A 130 -3.09 -24.43 -4.61
C GLY A 130 -1.71 -24.86 -5.11
N LEU A 131 -0.85 -25.47 -4.25
CA LEU A 131 0.40 -26.09 -4.67
C LEU A 131 0.20 -27.57 -4.98
N THR A 132 0.65 -27.99 -6.16
CA THR A 132 0.71 -29.41 -6.52
C THR A 132 1.75 -30.17 -5.68
N GLU A 133 1.67 -31.48 -5.61
CA GLU A 133 2.66 -32.31 -4.91
C GLU A 133 4.06 -32.11 -5.46
N ALA A 134 4.20 -32.02 -6.79
CA ALA A 134 5.49 -31.75 -7.46
C ALA A 134 6.09 -30.41 -7.02
N GLU A 135 5.29 -29.34 -6.99
CA GLU A 135 5.71 -28.01 -6.55
C GLU A 135 6.08 -28.00 -5.06
N ARG A 136 5.31 -28.68 -4.20
CA ARG A 136 5.64 -28.81 -2.77
C ARG A 136 6.99 -29.51 -2.57
N LYS A 137 7.25 -30.57 -3.34
CA LYS A 137 8.52 -31.29 -3.29
C LYS A 137 9.67 -30.43 -3.79
N GLU A 138 9.48 -29.74 -4.91
CA GLU A 138 10.48 -28.83 -5.48
C GLU A 138 10.86 -27.70 -4.52
N MET A 139 9.87 -27.06 -3.91
CA MET A 139 10.05 -25.94 -2.98
C MET A 139 10.33 -26.39 -1.53
N ARG A 140 10.41 -27.69 -1.28
CA ARG A 140 10.65 -28.27 0.06
C ARG A 140 9.71 -27.74 1.13
N THR A 141 8.42 -27.56 0.80
CA THR A 141 7.42 -27.03 1.73
C THR A 141 6.81 -28.09 2.62
N GLY A 142 7.14 -29.36 2.41
CA GLY A 142 6.57 -30.48 3.16
C GLY A 142 5.17 -30.89 2.71
N LYS A 143 4.56 -31.79 3.48
CA LYS A 143 3.17 -32.20 3.26
C LYS A 143 2.21 -31.14 3.78
N ASP A 144 1.04 -31.08 3.18
CA ASP A 144 -0.06 -30.25 3.68
C ASP A 144 -0.72 -31.02 4.85
N GLU A 145 -0.53 -30.52 6.05
CA GLU A 145 -1.09 -31.13 7.29
C GLU A 145 -2.41 -30.52 7.69
N GLY A 146 -2.97 -29.62 6.84
CA GLY A 146 -4.27 -28.98 7.09
C GLY A 146 -4.27 -27.94 8.20
N SER A 147 -3.20 -27.81 8.97
CA SER A 147 -3.07 -26.76 9.99
C SER A 147 -2.43 -25.54 9.37
N GLN A 148 -3.21 -24.51 9.11
CA GLN A 148 -2.68 -23.22 8.67
C GLN A 148 -2.11 -22.48 9.90
N ARG A 149 -0.86 -22.06 9.82
CA ARG A 149 -0.21 -21.21 10.82
C ARG A 149 0.21 -19.91 10.19
N THR A 150 0.17 -18.87 10.99
CA THR A 150 0.72 -17.58 10.61
C THR A 150 2.14 -17.48 11.10
N ASP A 151 3.09 -17.49 10.17
CA ASP A 151 4.51 -17.36 10.50
C ASP A 151 5.00 -15.91 10.44
N THR A 152 4.25 -15.05 9.77
CA THR A 152 4.53 -13.62 9.61
C THR A 152 3.28 -12.83 9.92
N ILE A 153 3.38 -11.87 10.82
CA ILE A 153 2.31 -10.93 11.17
C ILE A 153 2.93 -9.53 11.12
N MET A 154 2.40 -8.69 10.24
CA MET A 154 2.88 -7.32 10.06
C MET A 154 1.69 -6.37 10.06
N LEU A 155 1.83 -5.27 10.80
CA LEU A 155 0.90 -4.16 10.78
C LEU A 155 1.50 -3.04 9.91
N ILE A 156 0.74 -2.53 8.97
CA ILE A 156 1.11 -1.35 8.20
C ILE A 156 0.14 -0.24 8.56
N HIS A 157 0.66 0.77 9.21
CA HIS A 157 -0.05 2.01 9.46
C HIS A 157 0.29 3.02 8.36
N ILE A 158 -0.71 3.60 7.74
CA ILE A 158 -0.58 4.69 6.77
C ILE A 158 -1.17 5.93 7.41
N GLY A 159 -0.30 6.82 7.87
CA GLY A 159 -0.73 8.07 8.51
C GLY A 159 -1.48 9.00 7.55
N ASP A 160 -2.15 10.02 8.07
CA ASP A 160 -2.89 11.02 7.30
C ASP A 160 -1.99 11.80 6.31
N ASP A 161 -0.68 11.84 6.59
CA ASP A 161 0.33 12.40 5.69
C ASP A 161 0.74 11.45 4.56
N GLY A 162 0.15 10.26 4.50
CA GLY A 162 0.41 9.21 3.53
C GLY A 162 1.71 8.44 3.74
N LYS A 163 2.41 8.65 4.88
CA LYS A 163 3.63 7.91 5.18
C LYS A 163 3.33 6.56 5.82
N PRO A 164 3.90 5.49 5.31
CA PRO A 164 3.72 4.16 5.88
C PRO A 164 4.71 3.88 7.00
N THR A 165 4.22 3.27 8.06
CA THR A 165 5.02 2.60 9.09
C THR A 165 4.69 1.11 9.07
N LEU A 166 5.68 0.27 8.79
CA LEU A 166 5.54 -1.18 8.83
C LEU A 166 6.12 -1.70 10.14
N ILE A 167 5.27 -2.36 10.92
CA ILE A 167 5.59 -2.90 12.23
C ILE A 167 5.49 -4.43 12.16
N SER A 168 6.59 -5.12 12.39
CA SER A 168 6.57 -6.58 12.55
C SER A 168 6.14 -6.96 13.95
N LEU A 169 5.17 -7.87 14.05
CA LEU A 169 4.74 -8.49 15.28
C LEU A 169 5.29 -9.93 15.29
N PRO A 170 6.29 -10.25 16.12
CA PRO A 170 6.84 -11.60 16.19
C PRO A 170 5.72 -12.63 16.46
N ARG A 171 5.69 -13.72 15.71
CA ARG A 171 4.63 -14.74 15.81
C ARG A 171 4.52 -15.38 17.21
N ASP A 172 5.62 -15.38 17.95
CA ASP A 172 5.71 -15.92 19.32
C ASP A 172 5.48 -14.83 20.39
N SER A 173 4.99 -13.63 20.03
CA SER A 173 4.61 -12.55 20.96
C SER A 173 3.57 -13.05 21.96
N TYR A 174 3.89 -12.91 23.26
CA TYR A 174 3.02 -13.35 24.36
C TYR A 174 2.03 -12.27 24.74
N VAL A 175 0.86 -12.31 24.13
CA VAL A 175 -0.19 -11.28 24.16
C VAL A 175 -1.50 -11.80 24.69
N ILE A 176 -2.43 -10.92 25.01
CA ILE A 176 -3.79 -11.29 25.42
C ILE A 176 -4.58 -11.73 24.18
N ILE A 177 -5.00 -12.99 24.16
CA ILE A 177 -6.00 -13.50 23.19
C ILE A 177 -7.37 -13.33 23.82
N PRO A 178 -8.30 -12.58 23.18
CA PRO A 178 -9.65 -12.34 23.69
C PRO A 178 -10.45 -13.62 23.92
N ALA A 179 -11.48 -13.51 24.76
CA ALA A 179 -12.48 -14.58 24.92
C ALA A 179 -13.14 -14.88 23.57
N HIS A 180 -13.27 -16.15 23.24
CA HIS A 180 -13.78 -16.57 21.94
C HIS A 180 -14.45 -17.94 22.01
N ILE A 181 -15.23 -18.27 20.99
CA ILE A 181 -15.70 -19.62 20.78
C ILE A 181 -14.68 -20.36 19.91
N ALA A 182 -14.11 -21.42 20.45
CA ALA A 182 -13.17 -22.27 19.72
C ALA A 182 -13.87 -23.02 18.57
N LEU A 183 -13.09 -23.56 17.63
CA LEU A 183 -13.62 -24.31 16.48
C LEU A 183 -14.44 -25.57 16.86
N ASP A 184 -14.22 -26.08 18.06
CA ASP A 184 -15.00 -27.20 18.61
C ASP A 184 -16.28 -26.74 19.34
N GLY A 185 -16.59 -25.45 19.35
CA GLY A 185 -17.74 -24.83 19.99
C GLY A 185 -17.58 -24.56 21.50
N SER A 186 -16.41 -24.82 22.08
CA SER A 186 -16.14 -24.50 23.50
C SER A 186 -15.91 -23.01 23.70
N SER A 187 -16.38 -22.45 24.83
CA SER A 187 -16.06 -21.08 25.25
C SER A 187 -14.68 -21.04 25.88
N VAL A 188 -13.87 -20.13 25.46
CA VAL A 188 -12.51 -19.90 25.95
C VAL A 188 -12.43 -18.47 26.50
N GLU A 189 -12.04 -18.35 27.76
CA GLU A 189 -11.83 -17.06 28.42
C GLU A 189 -10.55 -16.35 27.92
N ASP A 190 -10.46 -15.04 28.18
CA ASP A 190 -9.26 -14.24 27.96
C ASP A 190 -8.03 -14.90 28.54
N ARG A 191 -6.98 -15.02 27.76
CA ARG A 191 -5.70 -15.57 28.27
C ARG A 191 -4.51 -15.07 27.48
N LYS A 192 -3.37 -14.97 28.13
CA LYS A 192 -2.09 -14.72 27.43
C LYS A 192 -1.62 -15.99 26.71
N ASN A 193 -1.27 -15.84 25.45
CA ASN A 193 -0.67 -16.89 24.63
C ASN A 193 0.14 -16.27 23.50
N LYS A 194 0.83 -17.10 22.69
CA LYS A 194 1.48 -16.65 21.46
C LYS A 194 0.45 -16.11 20.46
N ILE A 195 0.74 -14.98 19.85
CA ILE A 195 -0.18 -14.29 18.92
C ILE A 195 -0.62 -15.17 17.75
N ASN A 196 0.28 -16.03 17.22
CA ASN A 196 -0.05 -16.96 16.15
C ASN A 196 -1.09 -18.02 16.55
N THR A 197 -1.27 -18.26 17.85
CA THR A 197 -2.29 -19.17 18.38
C THR A 197 -3.70 -18.63 18.10
N ALA A 198 -3.90 -17.32 18.07
CA ALA A 198 -5.20 -16.71 17.75
C ALA A 198 -5.70 -17.18 16.38
N TYR A 199 -4.83 -17.15 15.36
CA TYR A 199 -5.20 -17.61 14.01
C TYR A 199 -5.58 -19.11 14.01
N SER A 200 -4.82 -19.96 14.67
CA SER A 200 -5.08 -21.40 14.68
C SER A 200 -6.32 -21.80 15.49
N LYS A 201 -6.80 -20.94 16.39
CA LYS A 201 -7.94 -21.20 17.28
C LYS A 201 -9.25 -20.58 16.82
N GLY A 202 -9.20 -19.39 16.24
CA GLY A 202 -10.40 -18.64 15.83
C GLY A 202 -10.27 -17.99 14.43
N GLY A 203 -9.25 -18.37 13.66
CA GLY A 203 -9.06 -17.86 12.31
C GLY A 203 -8.70 -16.39 12.28
N VAL A 204 -9.00 -15.76 11.14
CA VAL A 204 -8.70 -14.35 10.90
C VAL A 204 -9.40 -13.42 11.88
N PRO A 205 -10.71 -13.57 12.16
CA PRO A 205 -11.40 -12.67 13.09
C PRO A 205 -10.75 -12.60 14.47
N LEU A 206 -10.35 -13.73 15.04
CA LEU A 206 -9.69 -13.76 16.34
C LEU A 206 -8.28 -13.18 16.29
N LEU A 207 -7.55 -13.38 15.19
CA LEU A 207 -6.24 -12.75 15.02
C LEU A 207 -6.36 -11.23 14.94
N VAL A 208 -7.31 -10.70 14.14
CA VAL A 208 -7.58 -9.26 14.02
C VAL A 208 -7.91 -8.67 15.38
N GLU A 209 -8.90 -9.26 16.09
CA GLU A 209 -9.29 -8.82 17.44
C GLU A 209 -8.13 -8.88 18.43
N THR A 210 -7.27 -9.90 18.33
CA THR A 210 -6.07 -10.02 19.17
C THR A 210 -5.08 -8.88 18.89
N VAL A 211 -4.86 -8.53 17.62
CA VAL A 211 -3.98 -7.42 17.25
C VAL A 211 -4.58 -6.10 17.74
N GLU A 212 -5.85 -5.82 17.44
CA GLU A 212 -6.53 -4.60 17.88
C GLU A 212 -6.46 -4.42 19.40
N ARG A 213 -6.75 -5.48 20.16
CA ARG A 213 -6.74 -5.43 21.63
C ARG A 213 -5.38 -5.12 22.22
N ASN A 214 -4.29 -5.62 21.63
CA ASN A 214 -2.95 -5.44 22.16
C ASN A 214 -2.23 -4.21 21.62
N THR A 215 -2.69 -3.65 20.50
CA THR A 215 -2.10 -2.44 19.89
C THR A 215 -2.95 -1.18 20.12
N GLY A 216 -4.25 -1.32 20.35
CA GLY A 216 -5.19 -0.21 20.40
C GLY A 216 -5.48 0.43 19.04
N LEU A 217 -5.01 -0.17 17.94
CA LEU A 217 -5.25 0.29 16.57
C LEU A 217 -6.35 -0.54 15.92
N HIS A 218 -7.37 0.12 15.37
CA HIS A 218 -8.39 -0.54 14.55
C HIS A 218 -7.79 -1.06 13.24
N ILE A 219 -8.17 -2.26 12.81
CA ILE A 219 -7.69 -2.88 11.57
C ILE A 219 -8.73 -2.68 10.47
N ASP A 220 -8.45 -1.76 9.55
CA ASP A 220 -9.34 -1.42 8.43
C ASP A 220 -9.33 -2.48 7.34
N HIS A 221 -8.15 -3.08 7.11
CA HIS A 221 -7.92 -3.96 5.97
C HIS A 221 -7.07 -5.18 6.36
N TYR A 222 -7.31 -6.26 5.65
CA TYR A 222 -6.59 -7.52 5.84
C TYR A 222 -6.02 -8.08 4.55
N MET A 223 -4.81 -8.61 4.60
CA MET A 223 -4.22 -9.32 3.47
C MET A 223 -3.43 -10.54 3.93
N GLN A 224 -3.69 -11.69 3.33
CA GLN A 224 -2.98 -12.93 3.61
C GLN A 224 -2.34 -13.49 2.35
N VAL A 225 -1.07 -13.87 2.46
CA VAL A 225 -0.29 -14.46 1.38
C VAL A 225 0.29 -15.79 1.82
N GLY A 226 -0.03 -16.86 1.07
CA GLY A 226 0.55 -18.19 1.25
C GLY A 226 1.83 -18.40 0.43
N PHE A 227 2.42 -19.59 0.51
CA PHE A 227 3.64 -19.94 -0.22
C PHE A 227 3.50 -19.83 -1.73
N LYS A 228 2.34 -20.23 -2.27
CA LYS A 228 2.02 -20.07 -3.70
C LYS A 228 2.07 -18.59 -4.10
N GLY A 229 1.49 -17.71 -3.29
CA GLY A 229 1.45 -16.27 -3.56
C GLY A 229 2.85 -15.65 -3.61
N ILE A 230 3.71 -15.97 -2.65
CA ILE A 230 5.09 -15.48 -2.63
C ILE A 230 5.81 -15.87 -3.92
N ARG A 231 5.70 -17.15 -4.34
CA ARG A 231 6.32 -17.66 -5.57
C ARG A 231 5.76 -16.96 -6.82
N ASP A 232 4.46 -16.96 -6.95
CA ASP A 232 3.79 -16.54 -8.20
C ASP A 232 3.88 -15.05 -8.42
N ILE A 233 3.70 -14.24 -7.36
CA ILE A 233 3.89 -12.78 -7.43
C ILE A 233 5.34 -12.44 -7.79
N THR A 234 6.32 -13.11 -7.17
CA THR A 234 7.74 -12.89 -7.48
C THR A 234 8.04 -13.21 -8.94
N ASN A 235 7.53 -14.33 -9.46
CA ASN A 235 7.70 -14.71 -10.86
C ASN A 235 6.99 -13.75 -11.82
N ALA A 236 5.79 -13.27 -11.45
CA ALA A 236 5.00 -12.36 -12.26
C ALA A 236 5.69 -11.01 -12.47
N VAL A 237 6.37 -10.48 -11.44
CA VAL A 237 7.14 -9.24 -11.55
C VAL A 237 8.50 -9.45 -12.25
N GLY A 238 8.90 -10.70 -12.51
CA GLY A 238 10.15 -11.07 -13.18
C GLY A 238 11.34 -11.12 -12.24
N GLY A 239 11.12 -11.61 -10.99
CA GLY A 239 12.13 -11.72 -9.94
C GLY A 239 12.28 -10.48 -9.09
N VAL A 240 12.89 -10.65 -7.92
CA VAL A 240 13.18 -9.56 -6.97
C VAL A 240 14.67 -9.51 -6.63
N ASN A 241 15.22 -8.30 -6.54
CA ASN A 241 16.62 -8.12 -6.23
C ASN A 241 16.82 -8.14 -4.71
N MET A 242 17.63 -9.11 -4.25
CA MET A 242 17.98 -9.28 -2.83
C MET A 242 19.50 -9.28 -2.68
N CYS A 243 19.97 -8.65 -1.59
CA CYS A 243 21.39 -8.60 -1.27
C CYS A 243 21.65 -9.43 0.01
N VAL A 244 22.58 -10.35 -0.07
CA VAL A 244 23.04 -11.15 1.08
C VAL A 244 24.51 -10.82 1.39
N SER A 245 24.83 -10.69 2.69
CA SER A 245 26.16 -10.26 3.13
C SER A 245 27.22 -11.38 3.08
N ALA A 246 26.79 -12.63 3.05
CA ALA A 246 27.66 -13.82 3.02
C ALA A 246 26.99 -14.93 2.18
N ASP A 247 27.78 -15.91 1.79
CA ASP A 247 27.26 -17.14 1.17
C ASP A 247 26.29 -17.84 2.13
N VAL A 248 25.13 -18.22 1.61
CA VAL A 248 24.06 -18.84 2.40
C VAL A 248 23.64 -20.14 1.78
N THR A 249 23.77 -21.23 2.52
CA THR A 249 23.22 -22.55 2.15
C THR A 249 22.32 -23.05 3.27
N ASP A 250 21.03 -23.24 2.97
CA ASP A 250 20.06 -23.83 3.90
C ASP A 250 19.42 -25.08 3.27
N LYS A 251 19.77 -26.24 3.82
CA LYS A 251 19.27 -27.53 3.34
C LYS A 251 17.76 -27.70 3.53
N ASN A 252 17.18 -27.05 4.54
CA ASN A 252 15.77 -27.19 4.86
C ASN A 252 14.88 -26.39 3.90
N SER A 253 15.21 -25.15 3.62
CA SER A 253 14.51 -24.33 2.64
C SER A 253 14.94 -24.62 1.19
N GLY A 254 16.12 -25.27 1.02
CA GLY A 254 16.71 -25.53 -0.29
C GLY A 254 17.42 -24.31 -0.89
N LEU A 255 17.68 -23.30 -0.08
CA LEU A 255 18.36 -22.07 -0.51
C LEU A 255 19.86 -22.33 -0.72
N ASN A 256 20.41 -21.78 -1.80
CA ASN A 256 21.84 -21.71 -2.04
C ASN A 256 22.14 -20.40 -2.79
N LEU A 257 22.65 -19.41 -2.08
CA LEU A 257 22.96 -18.07 -2.62
C LEU A 257 24.40 -17.71 -2.30
N LEU A 258 25.07 -17.08 -3.24
CA LEU A 258 26.37 -16.45 -3.03
C LEU A 258 26.19 -15.06 -2.42
N ALA A 259 27.21 -14.57 -1.74
CA ALA A 259 27.24 -13.19 -1.25
C ALA A 259 27.08 -12.18 -2.38
N GLY A 260 26.41 -11.06 -2.08
CA GLY A 260 26.15 -10.01 -3.06
C GLY A 260 24.67 -9.83 -3.37
N CYS A 261 24.41 -8.93 -4.33
CA CYS A 261 23.06 -8.65 -4.79
C CYS A 261 22.72 -9.50 -6.02
N GLN A 262 21.60 -10.19 -5.99
CA GLN A 262 21.15 -11.07 -7.06
C GLN A 262 19.63 -11.06 -7.20
N GLU A 263 19.14 -11.35 -8.42
CA GLU A 263 17.71 -11.46 -8.69
C GLU A 263 17.23 -12.86 -8.31
N LEU A 264 16.29 -12.94 -7.37
CA LEU A 264 15.68 -14.19 -6.93
C LEU A 264 14.37 -14.42 -7.69
N ASP A 265 14.21 -15.61 -8.25
CA ASP A 265 12.93 -16.11 -8.73
C ASP A 265 12.00 -16.49 -7.56
N GLY A 266 10.77 -16.88 -7.85
CA GLY A 266 9.78 -17.20 -6.82
C GLY A 266 10.18 -18.36 -5.92
N LYS A 267 10.89 -19.36 -6.42
CA LYS A 267 11.39 -20.50 -5.64
C LYS A 267 12.46 -20.06 -4.64
N ASN A 268 13.47 -19.34 -5.12
CA ASN A 268 14.58 -18.86 -4.29
C ASN A 268 14.10 -17.78 -3.31
N ALA A 269 13.16 -16.92 -3.72
CA ALA A 269 12.53 -15.94 -2.85
C ALA A 269 11.76 -16.61 -1.71
N LEU A 270 10.94 -17.63 -2.00
CA LEU A 270 10.25 -18.41 -0.97
C LEU A 270 11.24 -19.11 -0.02
N ALA A 271 12.31 -19.69 -0.55
CA ALA A 271 13.36 -20.31 0.26
C ALA A 271 14.04 -19.26 1.17
N TYR A 272 14.32 -18.07 0.66
CA TYR A 272 14.96 -16.97 1.37
C TYR A 272 14.13 -16.47 2.57
N VAL A 273 12.83 -16.25 2.40
CA VAL A 273 11.95 -15.77 3.50
C VAL A 273 11.67 -16.85 4.55
N ARG A 274 11.88 -18.12 4.23
CA ARG A 274 11.68 -19.27 5.12
C ARG A 274 12.94 -19.72 5.85
N MET A 275 14.12 -19.29 5.40
CA MET A 275 15.38 -19.67 6.00
C MET A 275 15.45 -19.34 7.50
N ARG A 276 15.91 -20.28 8.32
CA ARG A 276 16.08 -20.11 9.78
C ARG A 276 17.47 -20.50 10.27
N TYR A 277 17.96 -21.64 9.84
CA TYR A 277 19.12 -22.30 10.47
C TYR A 277 20.48 -21.78 9.98
N ALA A 278 20.52 -21.13 8.84
CA ALA A 278 21.76 -20.54 8.31
C ALA A 278 21.97 -19.07 8.77
N ASP A 279 21.06 -18.52 9.58
CA ASP A 279 21.16 -17.15 10.10
C ASP A 279 21.58 -17.15 11.56
N PRO A 280 22.70 -16.49 11.93
CA PRO A 280 23.12 -16.34 13.32
C PRO A 280 22.10 -15.64 14.22
N LYS A 281 21.23 -14.78 13.63
CA LYS A 281 20.15 -14.05 14.35
C LYS A 281 18.88 -14.89 14.53
N GLY A 282 18.83 -16.12 14.00
CA GLY A 282 17.69 -17.04 14.14
C GLY A 282 16.36 -16.44 13.63
N ASP A 283 15.37 -16.36 14.53
CA ASP A 283 14.02 -15.88 14.20
C ASP A 283 13.97 -14.37 13.92
N LEU A 284 14.77 -13.57 14.60
CA LEU A 284 14.85 -12.12 14.33
C LEU A 284 15.40 -11.85 12.93
N GLY A 285 16.41 -12.59 12.49
CA GLY A 285 16.93 -12.50 11.14
C GLY A 285 15.90 -12.90 10.09
N ARG A 286 14.97 -13.83 10.40
CA ARG A 286 13.86 -14.16 9.52
C ARG A 286 12.90 -12.97 9.35
N VAL A 287 12.57 -12.28 10.43
CA VAL A 287 11.71 -11.07 10.38
C VAL A 287 12.35 -9.99 9.50
N GLU A 288 13.65 -9.70 9.68
CA GLU A 288 14.38 -8.73 8.87
C GLU A 288 14.33 -9.10 7.36
N ARG A 289 14.54 -10.38 7.02
CA ARG A 289 14.49 -10.85 5.64
C ARG A 289 13.09 -10.73 5.02
N GLN A 290 12.04 -11.00 5.78
CA GLN A 290 10.66 -10.85 5.33
C GLN A 290 10.33 -9.38 5.03
N GLN A 291 10.77 -8.45 5.89
CA GLN A 291 10.63 -7.00 5.65
C GLN A 291 11.41 -6.57 4.39
N GLN A 292 12.66 -7.00 4.25
CA GLN A 292 13.48 -6.71 3.06
C GLN A 292 12.85 -7.26 1.78
N PHE A 293 12.35 -8.50 1.84
CA PHE A 293 11.68 -9.13 0.71
C PHE A 293 10.42 -8.35 0.32
N LEU A 294 9.54 -8.04 1.27
CA LEU A 294 8.32 -7.28 1.02
C LEU A 294 8.64 -5.91 0.38
N SER A 295 9.61 -5.19 0.94
CA SER A 295 10.08 -3.91 0.39
C SER A 295 10.60 -4.09 -1.04
N SER A 296 11.37 -5.15 -1.33
CA SER A 296 11.92 -5.42 -2.66
C SER A 296 10.84 -5.79 -3.69
N VAL A 297 9.82 -6.58 -3.28
CA VAL A 297 8.65 -6.88 -4.13
C VAL A 297 7.92 -5.59 -4.48
N MET A 298 7.60 -4.76 -3.48
CA MET A 298 6.88 -3.50 -3.68
C MET A 298 7.66 -2.54 -4.59
N LYS A 299 8.98 -2.42 -4.39
CA LYS A 299 9.86 -1.65 -5.28
C LYS A 299 9.80 -2.16 -6.72
N LYS A 300 9.83 -3.48 -6.93
CA LYS A 300 9.78 -4.09 -8.27
C LYS A 300 8.41 -3.88 -8.92
N VAL A 301 7.31 -4.10 -8.19
CA VAL A 301 5.93 -3.84 -8.65
C VAL A 301 5.77 -2.40 -9.12
N ALA A 302 6.31 -1.44 -8.35
CA ALA A 302 6.19 -0.01 -8.65
C ALA A 302 7.04 0.46 -9.85
N THR A 303 7.83 -0.41 -10.48
CA THR A 303 8.65 -0.03 -11.64
C THR A 303 7.81 0.17 -12.90
N PRO A 304 8.17 1.15 -13.77
CA PRO A 304 7.52 1.27 -15.08
C PRO A 304 7.61 0.00 -15.94
N ALA A 305 8.66 -0.79 -15.75
CA ALA A 305 8.85 -2.06 -16.45
C ALA A 305 7.79 -3.12 -16.10
N VAL A 306 7.15 -3.02 -14.93
CA VAL A 306 6.00 -3.85 -14.53
C VAL A 306 4.71 -3.12 -14.85
N LEU A 307 4.54 -1.88 -14.34
CA LEU A 307 3.28 -1.14 -14.42
C LEU A 307 2.84 -0.82 -15.85
N LEU A 308 3.79 -0.54 -16.76
CA LEU A 308 3.48 -0.21 -18.16
C LEU A 308 3.57 -1.41 -19.11
N ASN A 309 3.92 -2.59 -18.61
CA ASN A 309 3.97 -3.80 -19.43
C ASN A 309 2.67 -4.60 -19.25
N PRO A 310 1.78 -4.67 -20.26
CA PRO A 310 0.49 -5.30 -20.13
C PRO A 310 0.59 -6.81 -19.80
N VAL A 311 1.62 -7.50 -20.29
CA VAL A 311 1.82 -8.93 -20.00
C VAL A 311 2.24 -9.15 -18.54
N ARG A 312 3.14 -8.32 -18.02
CA ARG A 312 3.56 -8.42 -16.61
C ARG A 312 2.42 -8.03 -15.66
N MET A 313 1.68 -6.98 -16.00
CA MET A 313 0.51 -6.56 -15.21
C MET A 313 -0.56 -7.65 -15.20
N TRP A 314 -0.86 -8.26 -16.35
CA TRP A 314 -1.77 -9.40 -16.38
C TRP A 314 -1.32 -10.53 -15.46
N LYS A 315 -0.05 -10.97 -15.58
CA LYS A 315 0.53 -12.03 -14.72
C LYS A 315 0.49 -11.67 -13.25
N LEU A 316 0.77 -10.40 -12.90
CA LEU A 316 0.74 -9.92 -11.52
C LEU A 316 -0.68 -9.95 -10.94
N VAL A 317 -1.67 -9.50 -11.71
CA VAL A 317 -3.07 -9.53 -11.29
C VAL A 317 -3.54 -10.97 -11.15
N ASP A 318 -3.25 -11.83 -12.13
CA ASP A 318 -3.61 -13.25 -12.10
C ASP A 318 -2.98 -13.96 -10.89
N ALA A 319 -1.67 -13.78 -10.66
CA ALA A 319 -0.97 -14.35 -9.50
C ALA A 319 -1.53 -13.81 -8.17
N GLY A 320 -1.82 -12.52 -8.09
CA GLY A 320 -2.39 -11.88 -6.90
C GLY A 320 -3.78 -12.43 -6.59
N THR A 321 -4.70 -12.37 -7.54
CA THR A 321 -6.08 -12.84 -7.33
C THR A 321 -6.18 -14.35 -7.09
N ALA A 322 -5.25 -15.15 -7.63
CA ALA A 322 -5.23 -16.60 -7.43
C ALA A 322 -4.58 -17.05 -6.12
N SER A 323 -3.92 -16.15 -5.37
CA SER A 323 -3.03 -16.59 -4.27
C SER A 323 -2.99 -15.65 -3.07
N VAL A 324 -3.69 -14.52 -3.14
CA VAL A 324 -3.82 -13.55 -2.05
C VAL A 324 -5.26 -13.55 -1.58
N ASN A 325 -5.47 -13.69 -0.28
CA ASN A 325 -6.77 -13.51 0.34
C ASN A 325 -6.83 -12.12 0.97
N VAL A 326 -7.98 -11.45 0.84
CA VAL A 326 -8.22 -10.11 1.41
C VAL A 326 -9.48 -10.11 2.25
N GLY A 327 -9.67 -9.10 3.08
CA GLY A 327 -10.88 -8.91 3.85
C GLY A 327 -12.12 -8.80 2.93
N ASP A 328 -13.28 -9.20 3.42
CA ASP A 328 -14.54 -9.16 2.68
C ASP A 328 -14.97 -7.74 2.30
N SER A 329 -14.59 -6.74 3.11
CA SER A 329 -14.77 -5.31 2.82
C SER A 329 -13.76 -4.75 1.82
N ASP A 330 -12.60 -5.40 1.62
CA ASP A 330 -11.49 -4.86 0.84
C ASP A 330 -11.80 -4.82 -0.66
N SER A 331 -11.30 -3.79 -1.31
CA SER A 331 -11.43 -3.58 -2.75
C SER A 331 -10.07 -3.51 -3.45
N ILE A 332 -10.09 -3.60 -4.77
CA ILE A 332 -8.87 -3.42 -5.59
C ILE A 332 -8.28 -2.01 -5.43
N MET A 333 -9.11 -1.01 -5.07
CA MET A 333 -8.64 0.36 -4.84
C MET A 333 -7.84 0.45 -3.55
N ASP A 334 -8.26 -0.26 -2.50
CA ASP A 334 -7.55 -0.29 -1.22
C ASP A 334 -6.19 -0.98 -1.38
N ILE A 335 -6.13 -2.09 -2.13
CA ILE A 335 -4.87 -2.74 -2.52
C ILE A 335 -3.98 -1.77 -3.31
N GLY A 336 -4.56 -0.97 -4.21
CA GLY A 336 -3.84 0.07 -4.96
C GLY A 336 -3.28 1.19 -4.06
N ASN A 337 -4.03 1.59 -3.04
CA ASN A 337 -3.59 2.56 -2.04
C ASN A 337 -2.47 2.00 -1.17
N LEU A 338 -2.60 0.74 -0.72
CA LEU A 338 -1.53 0.03 -0.02
C LEU A 338 -0.24 -0.02 -0.87
N ALA A 339 -0.35 -0.42 -2.13
CA ALA A 339 0.81 -0.50 -3.03
C ALA A 339 1.49 0.88 -3.23
N ARG A 340 0.69 1.96 -3.27
CA ARG A 340 1.22 3.34 -3.34
C ARG A 340 1.95 3.73 -2.06
N ALA A 341 1.38 3.45 -0.88
CA ALA A 341 2.01 3.71 0.41
C ALA A 341 3.30 2.91 0.56
N MET A 342 3.28 1.62 0.24
CA MET A 342 4.45 0.73 0.30
C MET A 342 5.61 1.18 -0.62
N ARG A 343 5.30 1.89 -1.73
CA ARG A 343 6.32 2.55 -2.53
C ARG A 343 7.08 3.62 -1.72
N GLY A 344 6.41 4.29 -0.78
CA GLY A 344 7.04 5.22 0.17
C GLY A 344 8.13 4.54 0.98
N LEU A 345 7.84 3.36 1.58
CA LEU A 345 8.82 2.54 2.30
C LEU A 345 10.05 2.22 1.45
N SER A 346 9.84 1.80 0.20
CA SER A 346 10.93 1.44 -0.72
C SER A 346 11.82 2.60 -1.11
N ASN A 347 11.32 3.83 -1.04
CA ASN A 347 12.02 5.07 -1.38
C ASN A 347 12.61 5.79 -0.15
N GLY A 348 12.53 5.18 1.05
CA GLY A 348 13.02 5.76 2.30
C GLY A 348 12.07 6.79 2.95
N ASN A 349 10.83 6.92 2.46
CA ASN A 349 9.82 7.82 3.01
C ASN A 349 8.87 7.12 4.00
N GLY A 350 9.28 6.01 4.59
CA GLY A 350 8.53 5.28 5.58
C GLY A 350 9.43 4.63 6.61
N THR A 351 8.84 4.06 7.63
CA THR A 351 9.54 3.43 8.76
C THR A 351 9.34 1.91 8.74
N LEU A 352 10.42 1.18 9.00
CA LEU A 352 10.42 -0.28 9.16
C LEU A 352 10.90 -0.57 10.58
N ILE A 353 10.05 -1.14 11.40
CA ILE A 353 10.37 -1.47 12.79
C ILE A 353 9.82 -2.83 13.18
N THR A 354 10.36 -3.40 14.24
CA THR A 354 9.73 -4.50 14.99
C THR A 354 9.14 -3.89 16.26
N VAL A 355 7.99 -4.40 16.73
CA VAL A 355 7.44 -3.98 18.01
C VAL A 355 8.54 -4.04 19.09
N PRO A 356 8.67 -3.03 19.97
CA PRO A 356 9.67 -3.06 21.03
C PRO A 356 9.58 -4.33 21.87
N VAL A 357 10.71 -5.00 22.08
CA VAL A 357 10.82 -6.30 22.76
C VAL A 357 11.70 -6.13 24.00
N SER A 358 11.19 -6.56 25.15
CA SER A 358 11.93 -6.60 26.42
C SER A 358 12.69 -7.92 26.61
N ASP A 359 12.09 -9.05 26.19
CA ASP A 359 12.73 -10.37 26.26
C ASP A 359 12.32 -11.20 25.02
N PRO A 360 13.28 -11.55 24.15
CA PRO A 360 13.00 -12.31 22.93
C PRO A 360 12.82 -13.82 23.15
N ASP A 361 13.12 -14.36 24.35
CA ASP A 361 13.09 -15.81 24.63
C ASP A 361 12.63 -16.12 26.07
N ALA A 362 11.61 -15.40 26.54
CA ALA A 362 11.05 -15.57 27.88
C ALA A 362 10.37 -16.94 28.03
N ASN A 363 10.58 -17.60 29.18
CA ASN A 363 9.88 -18.82 29.51
C ASN A 363 8.51 -18.50 30.11
N THR A 364 7.43 -18.76 29.37
CA THR A 364 6.05 -18.48 29.75
C THR A 364 5.20 -19.73 29.82
N ALA A 365 3.95 -19.61 30.20
CA ALA A 365 2.98 -20.70 30.15
C ALA A 365 2.77 -21.28 28.73
N ALA A 366 3.10 -20.50 27.68
CA ALA A 366 3.08 -20.94 26.28
C ALA A 366 4.46 -21.46 25.80
N GLY A 367 5.41 -21.69 26.70
CA GLY A 367 6.79 -22.04 26.40
C GLY A 367 7.64 -20.81 26.08
N SER A 368 8.75 -20.97 25.35
CA SER A 368 9.60 -19.89 24.88
C SER A 368 8.78 -18.91 24.05
N SER A 369 8.74 -17.64 24.45
CA SER A 369 7.86 -16.60 23.90
C SER A 369 8.60 -15.26 23.86
N VAL A 370 8.11 -14.34 23.05
CA VAL A 370 8.60 -12.96 22.95
C VAL A 370 7.75 -12.05 23.83
N LEU A 371 8.38 -11.36 24.77
CA LEU A 371 7.73 -10.34 25.58
C LEU A 371 7.98 -8.95 24.96
N TRP A 372 6.90 -8.18 24.80
CA TRP A 372 7.04 -6.79 24.42
C TRP A 372 7.55 -5.94 25.58
N ASP A 373 8.20 -4.85 25.26
CA ASP A 373 8.40 -3.74 26.17
C ASP A 373 7.07 -2.96 26.20
N ASP A 374 6.26 -3.19 27.24
CA ASP A 374 4.88 -2.69 27.30
C ASP A 374 4.82 -1.16 27.22
N ASP A 375 5.78 -0.45 27.82
CA ASP A 375 5.79 1.03 27.80
C ASP A 375 6.22 1.55 26.43
N ALA A 376 7.30 1.04 25.87
CA ALA A 376 7.79 1.46 24.56
C ALA A 376 6.82 1.04 23.43
N ALA A 377 6.17 -0.12 23.56
CA ALA A 377 5.15 -0.57 22.60
C ALA A 377 3.92 0.32 22.66
N ARG A 378 3.48 0.69 23.87
CA ARG A 378 2.36 1.63 24.06
C ARG A 378 2.67 2.99 23.47
N GLU A 379 3.83 3.56 23.72
CA GLU A 379 4.26 4.84 23.14
C GLU A 379 4.26 4.78 21.61
N LEU A 380 4.77 3.68 21.04
CA LEU A 380 4.75 3.45 19.61
C LEU A 380 3.32 3.50 19.06
N PHE A 381 2.39 2.71 19.60
CA PHE A 381 1.02 2.62 19.06
C PHE A 381 0.25 3.92 19.30
N ILE A 382 0.42 4.61 20.44
CA ILE A 382 -0.17 5.95 20.65
C ILE A 382 0.34 6.94 19.61
N SER A 383 1.64 6.90 19.25
CA SER A 383 2.19 7.76 18.20
C SER A 383 1.58 7.51 16.82
N LEU A 384 0.94 6.36 16.62
CA LEU A 384 0.24 5.95 15.41
C LEU A 384 -1.29 6.14 15.51
N GLY A 385 -1.79 6.74 16.60
CA GLY A 385 -3.21 7.04 16.76
C GLY A 385 -4.02 5.98 17.52
N ALA A 386 -3.36 5.09 18.25
CA ALA A 386 -4.04 4.19 19.19
C ALA A 386 -4.75 4.96 20.31
N ASN A 387 -5.94 4.48 20.72
CA ASN A 387 -6.73 5.03 21.81
C ASN A 387 -6.32 4.49 23.19
#